data_42f22f071c6c04b5faa38baa74a7efb0
#
_entry.id   42f22f071c6c04b5faa38baa74a7efb0
#
_cell.length_a   1.000
_cell.length_b   1.000
_cell.length_c   1.000
_cell.angle_alpha   90.00
_cell.angle_beta   90.00
_cell.angle_gamma   90.00
#
_symmetry.space_group_name_H-M   'P 1'
#
loop_
_entity.id
_entity.type
_entity.pdbx_description
1 polymer ?
#
loop_
_entity_poly.entity_id
_entity_poly.type
_entity_poly.pdbx_seq_one_letter_code
_entity_poly.pdbx_strand_id
1 'polypeptide(L)'
;MSIRIFASVIAVLLAGATSATAAGSEDDYKAAYAAAEAANKQAASLRNQWTTTASTLAAAKKSADAGDFDKATAAAREAEALAKASIFQATSEKERWRDLEIR
;
A
#
# COMPACT_ATOMS: atom_id res chain seq x y z
N MET A 1 12.50 -46.25 -1.85
CA MET A 1 12.74 -45.54 -0.61
C MET A 1 13.22 -44.14 -0.84
N SER A 2 14.33 -44.01 -1.48
CA SER A 2 14.93 -42.73 -1.68
C SER A 2 14.07 -41.79 -2.52
N ILE A 3 13.24 -42.33 -3.35
CA ILE A 3 12.37 -41.53 -4.20
C ILE A 3 11.41 -40.69 -3.39
N ARG A 4 10.88 -41.27 -2.33
CA ARG A 4 9.93 -40.53 -1.52
C ARG A 4 10.58 -39.36 -0.81
N ILE A 5 11.83 -39.54 -0.43
CA ILE A 5 12.57 -38.50 0.26
C ILE A 5 12.79 -37.32 -0.67
N PHE A 6 13.08 -37.60 -1.92
CA PHE A 6 13.29 -36.54 -2.89
C PHE A 6 12.04 -35.70 -3.07
N ALA A 7 10.91 -36.37 -3.16
CA ALA A 7 9.67 -35.64 -3.35
C ALA A 7 9.41 -34.70 -2.19
N SER A 8 9.67 -35.15 -0.99
CA SER A 8 9.46 -34.32 0.17
C SER A 8 10.34 -33.08 0.14
N VAL A 9 11.59 -33.28 -0.21
CA VAL A 9 12.53 -32.17 -0.24
C VAL A 9 12.09 -31.11 -1.24
N ILE A 10 11.66 -31.55 -2.38
CA ILE A 10 11.22 -30.64 -3.41
C ILE A 10 10.04 -29.79 -2.94
N ALA A 11 9.10 -30.44 -2.29
CA ALA A 11 7.93 -29.73 -1.79
C ALA A 11 8.33 -28.63 -0.82
N VAL A 12 9.25 -28.95 0.07
CA VAL A 12 9.70 -27.98 1.06
C VAL A 12 10.35 -26.78 0.39
N LEU A 13 11.16 -27.03 -0.60
CA LEU A 13 11.84 -25.95 -1.29
C LEU A 13 10.87 -25.03 -1.97
N LEU A 14 9.86 -25.56 -2.59
CA LEU A 14 8.86 -24.74 -3.26
C LEU A 14 8.13 -23.87 -2.25
N ALA A 15 7.75 -24.43 -1.13
CA ALA A 15 7.07 -23.65 -0.12
C ALA A 15 7.96 -22.53 0.39
N GLY A 16 9.22 -22.84 0.62
CA GLY A 16 10.14 -21.83 1.08
C GLY A 16 10.33 -20.70 0.10
N ALA A 17 10.46 -21.05 -1.16
CA ALA A 17 10.63 -20.02 -2.19
C ALA A 17 9.43 -19.12 -2.29
N THR A 18 8.25 -19.70 -2.20
CA THR A 18 7.03 -18.93 -2.28
C THR A 18 6.94 -17.93 -1.14
N SER A 19 7.23 -18.38 0.07
CA SER A 19 7.17 -17.47 1.21
C SER A 19 8.17 -16.35 1.07
N ALA A 20 9.35 -16.65 0.58
CA ALA A 20 10.40 -15.66 0.48
C ALA A 20 10.03 -14.52 -0.44
N THR A 21 9.24 -14.80 -1.47
CA THR A 21 8.88 -13.78 -2.44
C THR A 21 7.62 -13.03 -2.05
N ALA A 22 6.96 -13.45 -1.02
CA ALA A 22 5.71 -12.82 -0.63
C ALA A 22 5.95 -11.37 -0.28
N ALA A 23 5.24 -10.49 -0.96
CA ALA A 23 5.26 -9.08 -0.66
C ALA A 23 4.44 -8.79 0.58
N GLY A 24 3.87 -9.82 1.19
CA GLY A 24 2.96 -9.69 2.29
C GLY A 24 3.59 -9.88 3.64
N SER A 25 4.89 -9.61 3.78
CA SER A 25 5.49 -9.69 5.10
C SER A 25 5.02 -8.51 5.95
N GLU A 26 5.11 -8.69 7.25
CA GLU A 26 4.73 -7.62 8.16
C GLU A 26 5.59 -6.37 7.95
N ASP A 27 6.86 -6.55 7.66
CA ASP A 27 7.75 -5.42 7.41
C ASP A 27 7.35 -4.66 6.16
N ASP A 28 6.98 -5.40 5.11
CA ASP A 28 6.51 -4.77 3.86
C ASP A 28 5.24 -3.96 4.12
N TYR A 29 4.34 -4.52 4.90
CA TYR A 29 3.12 -3.80 5.24
C TYR A 29 3.42 -2.53 6.03
N LYS A 30 4.31 -2.63 7.02
CA LYS A 30 4.63 -1.45 7.83
C LYS A 30 5.23 -0.34 6.99
N ALA A 31 6.10 -0.69 6.06
CA ALA A 31 6.70 0.30 5.18
C ALA A 31 5.65 0.94 4.27
N ALA A 32 4.77 0.12 3.70
CA ALA A 32 3.73 0.62 2.81
C ALA A 32 2.73 1.50 3.57
N TYR A 33 2.38 1.10 4.78
CA TYR A 33 1.43 1.86 5.58
C TYR A 33 2.04 3.22 5.97
N ALA A 34 3.30 3.22 6.37
CA ALA A 34 3.97 4.47 6.73
C ALA A 34 4.03 5.43 5.54
N ALA A 35 4.31 4.91 4.36
CA ALA A 35 4.34 5.74 3.16
C ALA A 35 2.96 6.31 2.85
N ALA A 36 1.92 5.50 3.02
CA ALA A 36 0.56 5.96 2.79
C ALA A 36 0.14 7.01 3.79
N GLU A 37 0.50 6.82 5.06
CA GLU A 37 0.19 7.83 6.08
C GLU A 37 0.89 9.15 5.81
N ALA A 38 2.15 9.09 5.40
CA ALA A 38 2.89 10.30 5.10
C ALA A 38 2.25 11.05 3.94
N ALA A 39 1.86 10.34 2.90
CA ALA A 39 1.20 10.96 1.75
C ALA A 39 -0.15 11.54 2.16
N ASN A 40 -0.89 10.84 3.00
CA ASN A 40 -2.18 11.32 3.44
C ASN A 40 -2.06 12.57 4.31
N LYS A 41 -1.01 12.64 5.12
CA LYS A 41 -0.75 13.86 5.90
C LYS A 41 -0.43 15.03 5.00
N GLN A 42 0.32 14.79 3.93
CA GLN A 42 0.62 15.84 2.98
C GLN A 42 -0.66 16.31 2.29
N ALA A 43 -1.53 15.39 1.91
CA ALA A 43 -2.80 15.75 1.32
C ALA A 43 -3.64 16.57 2.28
N ALA A 44 -3.60 16.22 3.56
CA ALA A 44 -4.33 16.96 4.58
C ALA A 44 -3.80 18.39 4.71
N SER A 45 -2.49 18.57 4.61
CA SER A 45 -1.90 19.91 4.69
C SER A 45 -2.33 20.78 3.52
N LEU A 46 -2.69 20.16 2.41
CA LEU A 46 -3.22 20.88 1.25
C LEU A 46 -4.74 20.98 1.28
N ARG A 47 -5.35 20.50 2.36
CA ARG A 47 -6.80 20.50 2.54
C ARG A 47 -7.52 19.76 1.43
N ASN A 48 -6.90 18.70 0.95
CA ASN A 48 -7.50 17.88 -0.10
C ASN A 48 -7.41 16.41 0.24
N GLN A 49 -7.59 16.08 1.51
CA GLN A 49 -7.56 14.71 1.97
C GLN A 49 -8.86 14.02 1.58
N TRP A 50 -8.73 12.89 0.90
CA TRP A 50 -9.90 12.16 0.45
C TRP A 50 -10.38 11.18 1.51
N THR A 51 -11.70 11.08 1.64
CA THR A 51 -12.32 10.11 2.55
C THR A 51 -11.95 8.68 2.16
N THR A 52 -11.87 8.42 0.85
CA THR A 52 -11.53 7.10 0.34
C THR A 52 -10.14 6.67 0.81
N THR A 53 -9.20 7.61 0.88
CA THR A 53 -7.87 7.30 1.38
C THR A 53 -7.92 6.83 2.82
N ALA A 54 -8.67 7.54 3.65
CA ALA A 54 -8.79 7.19 5.06
C ALA A 54 -9.43 5.81 5.25
N SER A 55 -10.47 5.51 4.48
CA SER A 55 -11.12 4.21 4.61
C SER A 55 -10.24 3.09 4.07
N THR A 56 -9.44 3.36 3.06
CA THR A 56 -8.52 2.35 2.54
C THR A 56 -7.40 2.08 3.54
N LEU A 57 -6.92 3.11 4.23
CA LEU A 57 -5.93 2.92 5.31
C LEU A 57 -6.53 2.09 6.44
N ALA A 58 -7.76 2.34 6.79
CA ALA A 58 -8.43 1.56 7.84
C ALA A 58 -8.57 0.10 7.42
N ALA A 59 -8.90 -0.14 6.16
CA ALA A 59 -9.00 -1.50 5.65
C ALA A 59 -7.65 -2.21 5.68
N ALA A 60 -6.58 -1.47 5.37
CA ALA A 60 -5.24 -2.03 5.43
C ALA A 60 -4.90 -2.48 6.85
N LYS A 61 -5.19 -1.64 7.82
CA LYS A 61 -4.92 -1.97 9.21
C LYS A 61 -5.72 -3.18 9.66
N LYS A 62 -6.98 -3.25 9.26
CA LYS A 62 -7.83 -4.37 9.62
C LYS A 62 -7.31 -5.68 9.06
N SER A 63 -6.84 -5.68 7.82
CA SER A 63 -6.26 -6.87 7.22
C SER A 63 -4.98 -7.27 7.94
N ALA A 64 -4.16 -6.30 8.32
CA ALA A 64 -2.93 -6.59 9.06
C ALA A 64 -3.23 -7.17 10.43
N ASP A 65 -4.24 -6.65 11.11
CA ASP A 65 -4.63 -7.18 12.42
C ASP A 65 -5.11 -8.62 12.32
N ALA A 66 -5.66 -9.00 11.18
CA ALA A 66 -6.08 -10.37 10.93
C ALA A 66 -4.93 -11.26 10.45
N GLY A 67 -3.74 -10.70 10.28
CA GLY A 67 -2.58 -11.46 9.85
C GLY A 67 -2.44 -11.61 8.36
N ASP A 68 -3.31 -10.95 7.59
CA ASP A 68 -3.29 -11.02 6.12
C ASP A 68 -2.44 -9.89 5.58
N PHE A 69 -1.13 -10.05 5.63
CA PHE A 69 -0.22 -8.98 5.26
C PHE A 69 -0.15 -8.75 3.75
N ASP A 70 -0.47 -9.74 2.93
CA ASP A 70 -0.57 -9.54 1.50
C ASP A 70 -1.67 -8.53 1.18
N LYS A 71 -2.83 -8.75 1.73
CA LYS A 71 -3.96 -7.89 1.50
C LYS A 71 -3.74 -6.53 2.14
N ALA A 72 -3.16 -6.52 3.33
CA ALA A 72 -2.87 -5.29 4.03
C ALA A 72 -1.88 -4.41 3.25
N THR A 73 -0.84 -5.02 2.69
CA THR A 73 0.14 -4.29 1.91
C THR A 73 -0.48 -3.71 0.64
N ALA A 74 -1.29 -4.51 -0.04
CA ALA A 74 -1.96 -4.03 -1.25
C ALA A 74 -2.88 -2.85 -0.93
N ALA A 75 -3.62 -2.93 0.15
CA ALA A 75 -4.51 -1.84 0.54
C ALA A 75 -3.72 -0.59 0.93
N ALA A 76 -2.60 -0.76 1.63
CA ALA A 76 -1.76 0.38 1.98
C ALA A 76 -1.20 1.06 0.75
N ARG A 77 -0.78 0.29 -0.24
CA ARG A 77 -0.29 0.86 -1.48
C ARG A 77 -1.37 1.59 -2.25
N GLU A 78 -2.56 1.05 -2.21
CA GLU A 78 -3.69 1.73 -2.82
C GLU A 78 -3.98 3.05 -2.13
N ALA A 79 -3.93 3.07 -0.81
CA ALA A 79 -4.13 4.29 -0.05
C ALA A 79 -3.07 5.33 -0.40
N GLU A 80 -1.83 4.91 -0.54
CA GLU A 80 -0.76 5.81 -0.94
C GLU A 80 -1.03 6.41 -2.32
N ALA A 81 -1.47 5.59 -3.27
CA ALA A 81 -1.77 6.06 -4.61
C ALA A 81 -2.92 7.07 -4.59
N LEU A 82 -3.93 6.81 -3.79
CA LEU A 82 -5.05 7.74 -3.65
C LEU A 82 -4.61 9.06 -3.05
N ALA A 83 -3.76 9.00 -2.03
CA ALA A 83 -3.26 10.21 -1.39
C ALA A 83 -2.43 11.02 -2.38
N LYS A 84 -1.57 10.36 -3.14
CA LYS A 84 -0.76 11.06 -4.13
C LYS A 84 -1.61 11.67 -5.23
N ALA A 85 -2.68 10.99 -5.62
CA ALA A 85 -3.61 11.53 -6.60
C ALA A 85 -4.29 12.79 -6.07
N SER A 86 -4.67 12.79 -4.81
CA SER A 86 -5.30 13.97 -4.22
C SER A 86 -4.33 15.13 -4.10
N ILE A 87 -3.06 14.84 -3.83
CA ILE A 87 -2.03 15.87 -3.80
C ILE A 87 -1.84 16.45 -5.19
N PHE A 88 -1.77 15.59 -6.19
CA PHE A 88 -1.62 16.04 -7.57
C PHE A 88 -2.80 16.92 -7.98
N GLN A 89 -4.00 16.54 -7.61
CA GLN A 89 -5.18 17.31 -7.92
C GLN A 89 -5.10 18.70 -7.28
N ALA A 90 -4.74 18.75 -6.00
CA ALA A 90 -4.67 20.02 -5.29
C ALA A 90 -3.66 20.96 -5.93
N THR A 91 -2.48 20.45 -6.27
CA THR A 91 -1.44 21.28 -6.86
C THR A 91 -1.77 21.70 -8.29
N SER A 92 -2.35 20.78 -9.05
CA SER A 92 -2.73 21.09 -10.44
C SER A 92 -3.82 22.14 -10.50
N GLU A 93 -4.78 22.05 -9.63
CA GLU A 93 -5.86 23.04 -9.60
C GLU A 93 -5.37 24.40 -9.19
N LYS A 94 -4.42 24.43 -8.27
CA LYS A 94 -3.83 25.69 -7.85
C LYS A 94 -3.14 26.39 -9.02
N GLU A 95 -2.41 25.61 -9.81
CA GLU A 95 -1.75 26.14 -10.99
C GLU A 95 -2.75 26.63 -12.01
N ARG A 96 -3.79 25.86 -12.22
CA ARG A 96 -4.83 26.20 -13.18
C ARG A 96 -5.54 27.48 -12.77
N TRP A 97 -5.82 27.64 -11.50
CA TRP A 97 -6.46 28.85 -10.99
C TRP A 97 -5.60 30.07 -11.22
N ARG A 98 -4.30 29.91 -11.01
CA ARG A 98 -3.36 31.00 -11.22
C ARG A 98 -3.37 31.46 -12.65
N ASP A 99 -3.41 30.52 -13.60
CA ASP A 99 -3.45 30.84 -15.01
C ASP A 99 -4.73 31.60 -15.37
N LEU A 100 -5.84 31.19 -14.81
CA LEU A 100 -7.10 31.85 -15.06
C LEU A 100 -7.15 33.24 -14.45
N GLU A 101 -6.55 33.39 -13.31
CA GLU A 101 -6.56 34.65 -12.57
C GLU A 101 -5.83 35.75 -13.28
N ILE A 102 -4.84 35.41 -14.02
CA ILE A 102 -4.04 36.41 -14.77
C ILE A 102 -4.84 37.05 -15.89
N ARG A 103 -5.85 36.38 -16.35
CA ARG A 103 -6.71 36.96 -17.40
C ARG A 103 -7.60 38.01 -16.84
#